data_19d0b2814512351c363909ebb5f9f2f6
#
_entry.id   19d0b2814512351c363909ebb5f9f2f6
#
_cell.length_a   1.000
_cell.length_b   1.000
_cell.length_c   1.000
_cell.angle_alpha   90.00
_cell.angle_beta   90.00
_cell.angle_gamma   90.00
#
_symmetry.space_group_name_H-M   'P 1'
#
loop_
_entity.id
_entity.type
_entity.pdbx_description
1 polymer ?
#
loop_
_entity_poly.entity_id
_entity_poly.type
_entity_poly.pdbx_seq_one_letter_code
_entity_poly.pdbx_strand_id
1 'polypeptide(L)'
;MLHLRKSFAVAGIALALTTSFLSAASPASAAGRDGICDSGEFCYYYNSDEAGSVSDFTESVDDYGATQPSCYEFKSAGAGQDLCVKNNAASVWNRTSKTVTVYYNSSFGGASQTFAAGAKGNLNATLKNNNASHDIGGSSGGTFPADPRAAEAVAFAKARLGHTDWNNQCELFVERAFGASGKFLTATAHYQWQKANGRIHTGSVPPAGAAVFFTSTTSAGHIMLSIGGNSAISTGPTVYQTSTFRQRSDYLGWAYVPSSW
;
A
#
# COMPACT_ATOMS: atom_id res chain seq x y z
N MET A 1 1.32 -45.72 -87.81
CA MET A 1 1.32 -46.33 -86.49
C MET A 1 1.40 -45.21 -85.46
N LEU A 2 0.29 -44.94 -84.85
CA LEU A 2 0.13 -43.76 -84.02
C LEU A 2 0.14 -44.18 -82.54
N HIS A 3 1.14 -43.77 -81.77
CA HIS A 3 1.19 -44.06 -80.33
C HIS A 3 0.55 -42.94 -79.53
N LEU A 4 -0.58 -43.27 -78.91
CA LEU A 4 -1.35 -42.42 -78.03
C LEU A 4 -0.74 -42.55 -76.66
N ARG A 5 -0.15 -41.47 -76.14
CA ARG A 5 0.29 -41.34 -74.71
C ARG A 5 -0.85 -40.76 -73.87
N LYS A 6 -1.31 -41.55 -72.92
CA LYS A 6 -2.26 -41.11 -71.89
C LYS A 6 -1.52 -40.39 -70.78
N SER A 7 -1.81 -39.11 -70.55
CA SER A 7 -1.36 -38.36 -69.41
C SER A 7 -2.37 -38.53 -68.30
N PHE A 8 -1.90 -38.95 -67.09
CA PHE A 8 -2.68 -38.99 -65.90
C PHE A 8 -2.43 -37.66 -65.15
N ALA A 9 -3.47 -36.85 -64.93
CA ALA A 9 -3.43 -35.68 -64.06
C ALA A 9 -3.71 -36.11 -62.61
N VAL A 10 -2.75 -35.91 -61.73
CA VAL A 10 -2.93 -36.09 -60.25
C VAL A 10 -3.44 -34.80 -59.71
N ALA A 11 -4.68 -34.76 -59.23
CA ALA A 11 -5.26 -33.65 -58.51
C ALA A 11 -4.79 -33.68 -57.03
N GLY A 12 -3.89 -32.79 -56.66
CA GLY A 12 -3.48 -32.60 -55.26
C GLY A 12 -4.53 -31.80 -54.52
N ILE A 13 -5.16 -32.38 -53.49
CA ILE A 13 -6.04 -31.68 -52.56
C ILE A 13 -5.16 -31.03 -51.52
N ALA A 14 -5.03 -29.70 -51.55
CA ALA A 14 -4.38 -28.93 -50.53
C ALA A 14 -5.34 -28.74 -49.34
N LEU A 15 -5.08 -29.42 -48.23
CA LEU A 15 -5.80 -29.24 -46.97
C LEU A 15 -5.29 -28.01 -46.26
N ALA A 16 -6.04 -26.89 -46.32
CA ALA A 16 -5.69 -25.68 -45.61
C ALA A 16 -6.09 -25.84 -44.11
N LEU A 17 -5.08 -26.06 -43.27
CA LEU A 17 -5.26 -25.98 -41.81
C LEU A 17 -5.40 -24.48 -41.41
N THR A 18 -6.61 -24.05 -41.14
CA THR A 18 -6.83 -22.73 -40.47
C THR A 18 -6.58 -22.86 -38.97
N THR A 19 -5.41 -22.43 -38.51
CA THR A 19 -5.14 -22.27 -37.10
C THR A 19 -5.87 -21.04 -36.59
N SER A 20 -6.98 -21.27 -35.89
CA SER A 20 -7.68 -20.20 -35.14
C SER A 20 -6.84 -19.80 -33.93
N PHE A 21 -6.18 -18.65 -33.99
CA PHE A 21 -5.58 -18.03 -32.81
C PHE A 21 -6.71 -17.54 -31.93
N LEU A 22 -6.99 -18.23 -30.83
CA LEU A 22 -7.74 -17.66 -29.72
C LEU A 22 -6.81 -16.59 -29.11
N SER A 23 -7.04 -15.32 -29.43
CA SER A 23 -6.49 -14.21 -28.68
C SER A 23 -7.14 -14.24 -27.30
N ALA A 24 -6.42 -14.71 -26.28
CA ALA A 24 -6.81 -14.45 -24.90
C ALA A 24 -6.77 -12.94 -24.68
N ALA A 25 -7.93 -12.30 -24.55
CA ALA A 25 -8.02 -10.93 -24.11
C ALA A 25 -7.37 -10.86 -22.73
N SER A 26 -6.30 -10.09 -22.59
CA SER A 26 -5.77 -9.74 -21.27
C SER A 26 -6.90 -9.11 -20.47
N PRO A 27 -7.11 -9.50 -19.20
CA PRO A 27 -8.09 -8.81 -18.36
C PRO A 27 -7.73 -7.33 -18.36
N ALA A 28 -8.71 -6.48 -18.70
CA ALA A 28 -8.56 -5.04 -18.55
C ALA A 28 -8.21 -4.77 -17.07
N SER A 29 -7.14 -4.01 -16.85
CA SER A 29 -6.83 -3.54 -15.49
C SER A 29 -8.01 -2.70 -15.01
N ALA A 30 -8.52 -3.00 -13.82
CA ALA A 30 -9.58 -2.21 -13.21
C ALA A 30 -9.16 -0.73 -13.15
N ALA A 31 -10.03 0.17 -13.58
CA ALA A 31 -9.83 1.62 -13.43
C ALA A 31 -10.24 1.98 -12.01
N GLY A 32 -9.30 2.04 -11.09
CA GLY A 32 -9.59 2.35 -9.70
C GLY A 32 -10.31 3.70 -9.54
N ARG A 33 -11.29 3.75 -8.67
CA ARG A 33 -12.04 4.95 -8.30
C ARG A 33 -13.03 5.46 -9.36
N ASP A 34 -13.64 4.59 -10.13
CA ASP A 34 -14.65 4.96 -11.13
C ASP A 34 -16.13 4.74 -10.68
N GLY A 35 -16.33 4.10 -9.53
CA GLY A 35 -17.66 3.79 -8.96
C GLY A 35 -18.24 2.48 -9.49
N ILE A 36 -17.44 1.68 -10.19
CA ILE A 36 -17.79 0.35 -10.65
C ILE A 36 -16.94 -0.64 -9.87
N CYS A 37 -17.53 -1.68 -9.35
CA CYS A 37 -16.79 -2.69 -8.61
C CYS A 37 -16.27 -3.75 -9.58
N ASP A 38 -15.06 -3.57 -10.10
CA ASP A 38 -14.46 -4.47 -11.08
C ASP A 38 -13.62 -5.59 -10.46
N SER A 39 -13.23 -6.57 -11.29
CA SER A 39 -12.30 -7.60 -10.85
C SER A 39 -10.93 -7.00 -10.50
N GLY A 40 -10.40 -7.33 -9.34
CA GLY A 40 -9.14 -6.78 -8.82
C GLY A 40 -9.32 -5.65 -7.80
N GLU A 41 -10.56 -5.29 -7.48
CA GLU A 41 -10.89 -4.18 -6.59
C GLU A 41 -11.48 -4.63 -5.25
N PHE A 42 -11.33 -3.78 -4.27
CA PHE A 42 -12.06 -3.83 -3.02
C PHE A 42 -13.08 -2.69 -2.98
N CYS A 43 -14.36 -3.02 -2.80
CA CYS A 43 -15.46 -2.08 -2.95
C CYS A 43 -16.20 -1.90 -1.63
N TYR A 44 -16.46 -0.65 -1.28
CA TYR A 44 -17.41 -0.28 -0.24
C TYR A 44 -18.76 0.10 -0.84
N TYR A 45 -19.82 -0.22 -0.12
CA TYR A 45 -21.18 0.18 -0.39
C TYR A 45 -21.73 1.00 0.77
N TYR A 46 -22.48 2.04 0.44
CA TYR A 46 -23.07 2.92 1.43
C TYR A 46 -24.09 2.20 2.32
N ASN A 47 -24.90 1.30 1.74
CA ASN A 47 -25.89 0.51 2.46
C ASN A 47 -25.40 -0.93 2.71
N SER A 48 -26.13 -1.64 3.59
CA SER A 48 -25.99 -3.08 3.76
C SER A 48 -26.35 -3.85 2.48
N ASP A 49 -25.90 -5.10 2.40
CA ASP A 49 -26.21 -6.06 1.34
C ASP A 49 -25.80 -5.57 -0.07
N GLU A 50 -24.62 -4.93 -0.13
CA GLU A 50 -24.00 -4.37 -1.33
C GLU A 50 -24.93 -3.41 -2.09
N ALA A 51 -25.69 -2.61 -1.37
CA ALA A 51 -26.62 -1.62 -1.93
C ALA A 51 -26.13 -0.17 -1.77
N GLY A 52 -26.72 0.75 -2.54
CA GLY A 52 -26.34 2.17 -2.55
C GLY A 52 -25.12 2.46 -3.42
N SER A 53 -24.55 3.65 -3.26
CA SER A 53 -23.39 4.11 -4.01
C SER A 53 -22.13 3.32 -3.65
N VAL A 54 -21.24 3.15 -4.63
CA VAL A 54 -20.00 2.36 -4.56
C VAL A 54 -18.79 3.29 -4.47
N SER A 55 -17.80 2.82 -3.73
CA SER A 55 -16.45 3.35 -3.69
C SER A 55 -15.47 2.19 -3.83
N ASP A 56 -14.69 2.17 -4.89
CA ASP A 56 -13.81 1.09 -5.33
C ASP A 56 -12.34 1.44 -5.13
N PHE A 57 -11.50 0.43 -4.86
CA PHE A 57 -10.09 0.61 -4.53
C PHE A 57 -9.25 -0.54 -5.07
N THR A 58 -8.13 -0.22 -5.71
CA THR A 58 -7.12 -1.19 -6.17
C THR A 58 -5.98 -1.35 -5.18
N GLU A 59 -5.84 -0.43 -4.21
CA GLU A 59 -4.73 -0.37 -3.25
C GLU A 59 -5.23 -0.16 -1.82
N SER A 60 -4.37 -0.45 -0.84
CA SER A 60 -4.62 -0.16 0.57
C SER A 60 -4.71 1.34 0.80
N VAL A 61 -5.62 1.77 1.67
CA VAL A 61 -5.79 3.17 2.07
C VAL A 61 -5.74 3.28 3.58
N ASP A 62 -4.80 4.05 4.08
CA ASP A 62 -4.57 4.23 5.52
C ASP A 62 -5.46 5.29 6.17
N ASP A 63 -6.04 6.20 5.40
CA ASP A 63 -7.07 7.15 5.85
C ASP A 63 -7.94 7.60 4.68
N TYR A 64 -9.26 7.39 4.76
CA TYR A 64 -10.17 7.86 3.71
C TYR A 64 -10.39 9.37 3.73
N GLY A 65 -9.88 10.10 4.73
CA GLY A 65 -10.23 11.51 4.95
C GLY A 65 -11.66 11.69 5.46
N ALA A 66 -11.93 12.79 6.14
CA ALA A 66 -13.22 13.01 6.80
C ALA A 66 -14.06 14.13 6.16
N THR A 67 -13.48 14.94 5.28
CA THR A 67 -14.13 16.15 4.75
C THR A 67 -13.85 16.34 3.27
N GLN A 68 -14.85 16.77 2.52
CA GLN A 68 -14.72 17.20 1.13
C GLN A 68 -13.83 18.45 1.01
N PRO A 69 -13.06 18.59 -0.09
CA PRO A 69 -12.91 17.67 -1.23
C PRO A 69 -11.77 16.66 -1.05
N SER A 70 -11.16 16.57 0.13
CA SER A 70 -9.95 15.76 0.36
C SER A 70 -10.24 14.32 0.76
N CYS A 71 -11.49 13.95 1.04
CA CYS A 71 -11.83 12.57 1.38
C CYS A 71 -12.04 11.69 0.13
N TYR A 72 -11.86 10.39 0.31
CA TYR A 72 -12.38 9.40 -0.63
C TYR A 72 -13.90 9.35 -0.51
N GLU A 73 -14.60 9.41 -1.64
CA GLU A 73 -16.04 9.50 -1.72
C GLU A 73 -16.66 8.28 -2.40
N PHE A 74 -17.94 8.05 -2.17
CA PHE A 74 -18.77 7.14 -2.97
C PHE A 74 -19.04 7.76 -4.33
N LYS A 75 -18.77 7.00 -5.41
CA LYS A 75 -18.74 7.52 -6.79
C LYS A 75 -19.99 7.21 -7.62
N SER A 76 -20.57 6.02 -7.47
CA SER A 76 -21.68 5.62 -8.32
C SER A 76 -22.98 6.32 -7.92
N ALA A 77 -23.92 6.38 -8.86
CA ALA A 77 -25.27 6.85 -8.58
C ALA A 77 -25.97 6.00 -7.50
N GLY A 78 -26.70 6.64 -6.61
CA GLY A 78 -27.46 5.97 -5.57
C GLY A 78 -27.37 6.65 -4.20
N ALA A 79 -27.96 6.02 -3.19
CA ALA A 79 -27.89 6.52 -1.83
C ALA A 79 -26.43 6.61 -1.36
N GLY A 80 -26.03 7.74 -0.81
CA GLY A 80 -24.67 8.00 -0.35
C GLY A 80 -23.71 8.55 -1.40
N GLN A 81 -24.13 8.77 -2.64
CA GLN A 81 -23.30 9.38 -3.67
C GLN A 81 -22.68 10.68 -3.17
N ASP A 82 -21.39 10.90 -3.48
CA ASP A 82 -20.57 12.07 -3.10
C ASP A 82 -20.33 12.24 -1.59
N LEU A 83 -20.79 11.33 -0.74
CA LEU A 83 -20.42 11.30 0.67
C LEU A 83 -19.03 10.68 0.85
N CYS A 84 -18.29 11.15 1.88
CA CYS A 84 -17.01 10.52 2.25
C CYS A 84 -17.22 9.06 2.67
N VAL A 85 -16.31 8.16 2.27
CA VAL A 85 -16.34 6.75 2.64
C VAL A 85 -16.10 6.54 4.14
N LYS A 86 -15.27 7.41 4.74
CA LYS A 86 -14.96 7.34 6.16
C LYS A 86 -16.23 7.45 7.00
N ASN A 87 -16.47 6.45 7.84
CA ASN A 87 -17.61 6.36 8.74
C ASN A 87 -18.99 6.31 8.05
N ASN A 88 -19.04 5.89 6.78
CA ASN A 88 -20.28 5.85 6.01
C ASN A 88 -20.48 4.53 5.23
N ALA A 89 -19.57 3.57 5.31
CA ALA A 89 -19.75 2.30 4.64
C ALA A 89 -20.51 1.30 5.52
N ALA A 90 -21.39 0.51 4.90
CA ALA A 90 -22.18 -0.50 5.59
C ALA A 90 -21.90 -1.93 5.11
N SER A 91 -21.46 -2.13 3.87
CA SER A 91 -21.07 -3.43 3.33
C SER A 91 -19.91 -3.32 2.36
N VAL A 92 -19.33 -4.46 2.00
CA VAL A 92 -18.16 -4.55 1.13
C VAL A 92 -18.26 -5.73 0.17
N TRP A 93 -17.51 -5.63 -0.93
CA TRP A 93 -17.18 -6.75 -1.79
C TRP A 93 -15.69 -6.74 -2.11
N ASN A 94 -15.00 -7.79 -1.69
CA ASN A 94 -13.59 -8.00 -2.02
C ASN A 94 -13.46 -8.78 -3.33
N ARG A 95 -13.28 -8.10 -4.44
CA ARG A 95 -13.05 -8.71 -5.76
C ARG A 95 -11.56 -8.83 -6.11
N THR A 96 -10.69 -8.54 -5.14
CA THR A 96 -9.25 -8.79 -5.27
C THR A 96 -8.93 -10.28 -5.11
N SER A 97 -7.73 -10.67 -5.51
CA SER A 97 -7.19 -12.02 -5.25
C SER A 97 -6.56 -12.17 -3.86
N LYS A 98 -6.66 -11.15 -3.02
CA LYS A 98 -6.02 -11.06 -1.70
C LYS A 98 -7.06 -10.93 -0.60
N THR A 99 -6.67 -11.25 0.62
CA THR A 99 -7.46 -10.91 1.82
C THR A 99 -7.46 -9.40 2.03
N VAL A 100 -8.59 -8.81 2.43
CA VAL A 100 -8.68 -7.39 2.78
C VAL A 100 -9.15 -7.25 4.22
N THR A 101 -8.50 -6.37 4.99
CA THR A 101 -8.87 -6.04 6.36
C THR A 101 -9.33 -4.60 6.45
N VAL A 102 -10.54 -4.39 6.97
CA VAL A 102 -11.12 -3.06 7.24
C VAL A 102 -10.87 -2.70 8.71
N TYR A 103 -10.53 -1.44 8.98
CA TYR A 103 -10.19 -0.96 10.31
C TYR A 103 -11.06 0.21 10.77
N TYR A 104 -11.31 0.26 12.09
CA TYR A 104 -12.07 1.31 12.76
C TYR A 104 -11.36 2.67 12.73
N ASN A 105 -10.04 2.68 12.95
CA ASN A 105 -9.23 3.90 12.94
C ASN A 105 -8.44 4.03 11.63
N SER A 106 -8.07 5.25 11.31
CA SER A 106 -7.03 5.51 10.32
C SER A 106 -5.72 4.84 10.72
N SER A 107 -4.79 4.72 9.77
CA SER A 107 -3.49 4.06 9.94
C SER A 107 -3.60 2.59 10.37
N PHE A 108 -4.65 1.90 9.87
CA PHE A 108 -4.88 0.47 10.09
C PHE A 108 -4.99 0.10 11.57
N GLY A 109 -5.58 0.95 12.37
CA GLY A 109 -5.70 0.81 13.82
C GLY A 109 -7.09 0.43 14.30
N GLY A 110 -7.18 0.05 15.59
CA GLY A 110 -8.44 -0.24 16.27
C GLY A 110 -9.05 -1.61 15.92
N ALA A 111 -10.34 -1.75 16.16
CA ALA A 111 -11.10 -2.95 15.80
C ALA A 111 -11.04 -3.17 14.28
N SER A 112 -11.07 -4.43 13.86
CA SER A 112 -10.98 -4.79 12.45
C SER A 112 -11.90 -5.95 12.06
N GLN A 113 -12.16 -6.07 10.77
CA GLN A 113 -12.87 -7.19 10.14
C GLN A 113 -12.19 -7.56 8.84
N THR A 114 -12.00 -8.85 8.61
CA THR A 114 -11.27 -9.38 7.47
C THR A 114 -12.21 -10.06 6.49
N PHE A 115 -11.98 -9.82 5.19
CA PHE A 115 -12.70 -10.40 4.06
C PHE A 115 -11.74 -11.17 3.17
N ALA A 116 -11.94 -12.48 3.01
CA ALA A 116 -11.15 -13.29 2.09
C ALA A 116 -11.33 -12.84 0.63
N ALA A 117 -10.44 -13.26 -0.25
CA ALA A 117 -10.58 -13.05 -1.70
C ALA A 117 -11.96 -13.53 -2.19
N GLY A 118 -12.69 -12.69 -2.92
CA GLY A 118 -14.03 -12.96 -3.42
C GLY A 118 -15.16 -12.80 -2.40
N ALA A 119 -14.86 -12.63 -1.12
CA ALA A 119 -15.88 -12.48 -0.09
C ALA A 119 -16.63 -11.15 -0.19
N LYS A 120 -17.91 -11.18 0.15
CA LYS A 120 -18.76 -10.00 0.30
C LYS A 120 -19.59 -10.11 1.56
N GLY A 121 -20.09 -8.99 2.05
CA GLY A 121 -20.99 -8.97 3.20
C GLY A 121 -20.97 -7.66 3.97
N ASN A 122 -21.80 -7.63 5.00
CA ASN A 122 -21.96 -6.46 5.84
C ASN A 122 -20.77 -6.26 6.78
N LEU A 123 -20.39 -5.02 7.00
CA LEU A 123 -19.53 -4.66 8.11
C LEU A 123 -20.24 -5.02 9.44
N ASN A 124 -19.49 -5.53 10.40
CA ASN A 124 -20.03 -5.85 11.73
C ASN A 124 -20.48 -4.58 12.48
N ALA A 125 -21.18 -4.72 13.58
CA ALA A 125 -21.75 -3.60 14.32
C ALA A 125 -20.71 -2.56 14.78
N THR A 126 -19.44 -2.95 14.96
CA THR A 126 -18.37 -2.05 15.35
C THR A 126 -17.90 -1.19 14.17
N LEU A 127 -17.81 -1.78 12.98
CA LEU A 127 -17.21 -1.13 11.80
C LEU A 127 -18.23 -0.47 10.86
N LYS A 128 -19.50 -0.92 10.90
CA LYS A 128 -20.56 -0.31 10.10
C LYS A 128 -20.70 1.15 10.46
N ASN A 129 -20.53 2.03 9.46
CA ASN A 129 -20.50 3.48 9.62
C ASN A 129 -19.41 4.01 10.58
N ASN A 130 -18.34 3.21 10.76
CA ASN A 130 -17.18 3.57 11.57
C ASN A 130 -15.85 3.10 10.92
N ASN A 131 -15.88 2.84 9.63
CA ASN A 131 -14.70 2.43 8.86
C ASN A 131 -13.80 3.63 8.55
N ALA A 132 -12.48 3.49 8.72
CA ALA A 132 -11.56 4.61 8.49
C ALA A 132 -10.37 4.27 7.59
N SER A 133 -10.01 2.99 7.44
CA SER A 133 -8.92 2.51 6.59
C SER A 133 -9.14 1.06 6.16
N HIS A 134 -8.47 0.64 5.10
CA HIS A 134 -8.43 -0.78 4.71
C HIS A 134 -7.09 -1.18 4.13
N ASP A 135 -6.75 -2.45 4.30
CA ASP A 135 -5.52 -3.07 3.83
C ASP A 135 -5.81 -4.24 2.89
N ILE A 136 -5.30 -4.16 1.66
CA ILE A 136 -5.42 -5.21 0.64
C ILE A 136 -4.17 -6.09 0.67
N GLY A 137 -4.36 -7.36 0.99
CA GLY A 137 -3.29 -8.37 0.99
C GLY A 137 -2.55 -8.50 2.30
N GLY A 138 -3.05 -7.85 3.35
CA GLY A 138 -2.36 -7.85 4.64
C GLY A 138 -1.03 -7.08 4.59
N SER A 139 -0.87 -6.20 3.58
CA SER A 139 0.35 -5.39 3.43
C SER A 139 0.51 -4.35 4.53
N SER A 140 -0.59 -4.00 5.22
CA SER A 140 -0.61 -3.04 6.34
C SER A 140 -0.62 -3.75 7.70
N GLY A 141 -0.99 -5.01 7.73
CA GLY A 141 -0.81 -5.96 8.85
C GLY A 141 0.06 -7.14 8.46
N GLY A 142 0.41 -7.27 7.17
CA GLY A 142 1.52 -8.10 6.73
C GLY A 142 2.77 -7.55 7.39
N THR A 143 3.35 -8.32 8.26
CA THR A 143 4.69 -8.09 8.78
C THR A 143 5.62 -8.06 7.58
N PHE A 144 5.89 -6.86 7.04
CA PHE A 144 7.15 -6.71 6.34
C PHE A 144 8.21 -7.28 7.29
N PRO A 145 9.01 -8.24 6.85
CA PRO A 145 10.01 -8.82 7.74
C PRO A 145 10.86 -7.68 8.30
N ALA A 146 11.23 -7.75 9.56
CA ALA A 146 12.21 -6.81 10.09
C ALA A 146 13.50 -6.88 9.24
N ASP A 147 14.17 -5.74 9.07
CA ASP A 147 15.54 -5.76 8.50
C ASP A 147 16.37 -6.78 9.30
N PRO A 148 17.13 -7.67 8.67
CA PRO A 148 17.97 -8.64 9.39
C PRO A 148 18.88 -8.00 10.45
N ARG A 149 19.23 -6.72 10.28
CA ARG A 149 20.07 -5.91 11.20
C ARG A 149 19.21 -5.13 12.23
N ALA A 150 17.87 -5.27 12.19
CA ALA A 150 16.97 -4.47 13.01
C ALA A 150 17.22 -4.63 14.52
N ALA A 151 17.56 -5.83 14.97
CA ALA A 151 17.80 -6.07 16.40
C ALA A 151 18.92 -5.17 16.95
N GLU A 152 20.04 -5.09 16.23
CA GLU A 152 21.20 -4.27 16.60
C GLU A 152 20.89 -2.77 16.44
N ALA A 153 20.23 -2.39 15.34
CA ALA A 153 19.86 -1.01 15.09
C ALA A 153 18.87 -0.47 16.15
N VAL A 154 17.89 -1.27 16.51
CA VAL A 154 16.92 -0.94 17.58
C VAL A 154 17.59 -0.87 18.95
N ALA A 155 18.51 -1.79 19.25
CA ALA A 155 19.28 -1.76 20.51
C ALA A 155 20.15 -0.49 20.59
N PHE A 156 20.84 -0.12 19.50
CA PHE A 156 21.59 1.13 19.39
C PHE A 156 20.72 2.35 19.71
N ALA A 157 19.54 2.43 19.10
CA ALA A 157 18.64 3.56 19.28
C ALA A 157 18.06 3.63 20.69
N LYS A 158 17.62 2.50 21.24
CA LYS A 158 17.07 2.42 22.61
C LYS A 158 18.10 2.79 23.68
N ALA A 159 19.35 2.39 23.50
CA ALA A 159 20.44 2.73 24.44
C ALA A 159 20.74 4.24 24.50
N ARG A 160 20.22 5.02 23.56
CA ARG A 160 20.44 6.48 23.46
C ARG A 160 19.22 7.32 23.82
N LEU A 161 18.13 6.72 24.26
CA LEU A 161 16.96 7.45 24.72
C LEU A 161 17.33 8.42 25.83
N GLY A 162 16.90 9.69 25.69
CA GLY A 162 17.24 10.78 26.63
C GLY A 162 18.58 11.47 26.34
N HIS A 163 19.43 10.95 25.48
CA HIS A 163 20.69 11.59 25.11
C HIS A 163 20.45 12.90 24.34
N THR A 164 21.33 13.88 24.53
CA THR A 164 21.24 15.24 23.94
C THR A 164 22.27 15.50 22.82
N ASP A 165 23.24 14.64 22.67
CA ASP A 165 24.36 14.74 21.72
C ASP A 165 23.97 14.44 20.26
N TRP A 166 22.70 14.10 19.99
CA TRP A 166 22.18 13.77 18.67
C TRP A 166 21.27 14.85 18.06
N ASN A 167 21.20 16.02 18.65
CA ASN A 167 20.35 17.12 18.15
C ASN A 167 20.76 17.50 16.71
N ASN A 168 19.79 17.65 15.81
CA ASN A 168 19.95 17.91 14.36
C ASN A 168 20.79 16.86 13.59
N GLN A 169 20.92 15.65 14.11
CA GLN A 169 21.67 14.56 13.49
C GLN A 169 20.81 13.35 13.16
N CYS A 170 19.53 13.57 12.79
CA CYS A 170 18.56 12.48 12.59
C CYS A 170 19.02 11.48 11.52
N GLU A 171 19.59 11.94 10.39
CA GLU A 171 20.12 11.06 9.35
C GLU A 171 21.32 10.27 9.86
N LEU A 172 22.31 10.94 10.44
CA LEU A 172 23.49 10.28 11.00
C LEU A 172 23.11 9.28 12.10
N PHE A 173 22.10 9.58 12.90
CA PHE A 173 21.62 8.67 13.95
C PHE A 173 21.12 7.35 13.36
N VAL A 174 20.32 7.42 12.28
CA VAL A 174 19.82 6.23 11.59
C VAL A 174 20.98 5.48 10.90
N GLU A 175 21.88 6.18 10.22
CA GLU A 175 23.09 5.56 9.64
C GLU A 175 23.91 4.80 10.69
N ARG A 176 24.17 5.43 11.84
CA ARG A 176 24.96 4.84 12.94
C ARG A 176 24.28 3.62 13.56
N ALA A 177 22.96 3.58 13.57
CA ALA A 177 22.21 2.41 14.02
C ALA A 177 22.52 1.16 13.17
N PHE A 178 22.88 1.36 11.91
CA PHE A 178 23.31 0.29 10.97
C PHE A 178 24.83 0.20 10.77
N GLY A 179 25.62 0.82 11.64
CA GLY A 179 27.09 0.82 11.54
C GLY A 179 27.65 1.67 10.40
N ALA A 180 26.79 2.47 9.74
CA ALA A 180 27.16 3.34 8.63
C ALA A 180 27.43 4.79 9.07
N SER A 181 27.96 5.61 8.17
CA SER A 181 28.19 7.03 8.38
C SER A 181 28.41 7.75 7.05
N GLY A 182 27.83 8.96 6.91
CA GLY A 182 28.08 9.85 5.77
C GLY A 182 27.56 9.30 4.45
N LYS A 183 26.50 8.50 4.48
CA LYS A 183 25.86 7.94 3.28
C LYS A 183 24.96 8.96 2.60
N PHE A 184 24.21 9.72 3.40
CA PHE A 184 23.40 10.82 2.93
C PHE A 184 23.66 12.07 3.78
N LEU A 185 23.67 13.23 3.13
CA LEU A 185 23.89 14.50 3.82
C LEU A 185 22.65 14.92 4.64
N THR A 186 21.45 14.50 4.23
CA THR A 186 20.18 14.89 4.85
C THR A 186 19.14 13.79 4.69
N ALA A 187 18.14 13.78 5.55
CA ALA A 187 16.99 12.90 5.44
C ALA A 187 16.21 13.10 4.12
N THR A 188 16.14 14.35 3.62
CA THR A 188 15.56 14.65 2.32
C THR A 188 16.34 13.96 1.19
N ALA A 189 17.67 14.00 1.19
CA ALA A 189 18.49 13.34 0.17
C ALA A 189 18.28 11.81 0.20
N HIS A 190 18.23 11.23 1.39
CA HIS A 190 17.93 9.80 1.57
C HIS A 190 16.54 9.44 1.04
N TYR A 191 15.51 10.19 1.43
CA TYR A 191 14.14 10.01 0.94
C TYR A 191 14.06 10.08 -0.60
N GLN A 192 14.66 11.11 -1.22
CA GLN A 192 14.63 11.27 -2.68
C GLN A 192 15.33 10.12 -3.39
N TRP A 193 16.44 9.62 -2.85
CA TRP A 193 17.09 8.43 -3.39
C TRP A 193 16.20 7.19 -3.29
N GLN A 194 15.57 6.94 -2.14
CA GLN A 194 14.64 5.82 -1.96
C GLN A 194 13.45 5.93 -2.92
N LYS A 195 12.90 7.15 -3.07
CA LYS A 195 11.78 7.44 -3.96
C LYS A 195 12.14 7.20 -5.43
N ALA A 196 13.29 7.68 -5.88
CA ALA A 196 13.79 7.47 -7.24
C ALA A 196 14.01 5.99 -7.57
N ASN A 197 14.26 5.15 -6.56
CA ASN A 197 14.41 3.70 -6.70
C ASN A 197 13.11 2.92 -6.44
N GLY A 198 11.95 3.59 -6.31
CA GLY A 198 10.65 2.94 -6.12
C GLY A 198 10.51 2.17 -4.81
N ARG A 199 11.23 2.58 -3.74
CA ARG A 199 11.32 1.83 -2.48
C ARG A 199 10.48 2.42 -1.34
N ILE A 200 9.78 3.53 -1.56
CA ILE A 200 8.96 4.15 -0.53
C ILE A 200 7.63 3.43 -0.40
N HIS A 201 7.31 3.04 0.82
CA HIS A 201 6.02 2.47 1.23
C HIS A 201 5.25 3.54 2.01
N THR A 202 3.99 3.79 1.65
CA THR A 202 3.16 4.81 2.29
C THR A 202 2.02 4.25 3.13
N GLY A 203 1.44 3.15 2.70
CA GLY A 203 0.21 2.57 3.26
C GLY A 203 0.40 1.49 4.34
N SER A 204 1.63 1.11 4.68
CA SER A 204 1.91 0.00 5.62
C SER A 204 2.61 0.44 6.89
N VAL A 205 2.50 -0.36 7.96
CA VAL A 205 3.26 -0.13 9.21
C VAL A 205 4.74 -0.43 8.96
N PRO A 206 5.66 0.51 9.25
CA PRO A 206 7.08 0.27 9.09
C PRO A 206 7.53 -0.90 9.98
N PRO A 207 8.23 -1.92 9.42
CA PRO A 207 8.83 -2.97 10.22
C PRO A 207 9.98 -2.42 11.08
N ALA A 208 10.41 -3.17 12.08
CA ALA A 208 11.61 -2.82 12.84
C ALA A 208 12.82 -2.70 11.90
N GLY A 209 13.63 -1.67 12.07
CA GLY A 209 14.77 -1.36 11.23
C GLY A 209 14.45 -0.53 9.98
N ALA A 210 13.20 -0.17 9.72
CA ALA A 210 12.87 0.71 8.61
C ALA A 210 13.20 2.17 8.91
N ALA A 211 13.66 2.90 7.89
CA ALA A 211 13.79 4.35 7.88
C ALA A 211 12.43 4.99 7.61
N VAL A 212 11.99 5.92 8.44
CA VAL A 212 10.70 6.61 8.34
C VAL A 212 10.93 8.08 8.05
N PHE A 213 10.33 8.62 7.00
CA PHE A 213 10.66 9.92 6.43
C PHE A 213 9.55 10.97 6.60
N PHE A 214 9.97 12.23 6.78
CA PHE A 214 9.10 13.39 6.96
C PHE A 214 9.66 14.62 6.21
N THR A 215 8.77 15.54 5.78
CA THR A 215 9.20 16.78 5.13
C THR A 215 9.93 17.72 6.08
N SER A 216 9.51 17.83 7.34
CA SER A 216 10.04 18.82 8.31
C SER A 216 9.89 20.30 7.86
N THR A 217 10.13 21.22 8.76
CA THR A 217 10.14 22.68 8.48
C THR A 217 11.45 23.17 7.85
N THR A 218 12.47 22.31 7.79
CA THR A 218 13.76 22.60 7.14
C THR A 218 13.93 21.81 5.86
N SER A 219 14.76 22.29 4.93
CA SER A 219 15.09 21.58 3.69
C SER A 219 15.82 20.26 3.91
N ALA A 220 16.39 20.06 5.10
CA ALA A 220 17.06 18.82 5.47
C ALA A 220 16.09 17.64 5.66
N GLY A 221 14.79 17.91 5.89
CA GLY A 221 13.82 16.89 6.21
C GLY A 221 14.03 16.29 7.59
N HIS A 222 13.32 15.19 7.87
CA HIS A 222 13.48 14.46 9.11
C HIS A 222 13.33 12.96 8.87
N ILE A 223 14.04 12.16 9.68
CA ILE A 223 14.01 10.71 9.61
C ILE A 223 13.95 10.10 11.01
N MET A 224 13.26 8.98 11.14
CA MET A 224 13.19 8.18 12.37
C MET A 224 13.57 6.73 12.05
N LEU A 225 14.03 6.00 13.05
CA LEU A 225 14.20 4.55 12.99
C LEU A 225 12.95 3.86 13.54
N SER A 226 12.28 3.06 12.73
CA SER A 226 11.19 2.20 13.20
C SER A 226 11.72 1.12 14.14
N ILE A 227 11.04 0.93 15.26
CA ILE A 227 11.29 -0.19 16.18
C ILE A 227 10.21 -1.27 16.11
N GLY A 228 9.34 -1.17 15.08
CA GLY A 228 8.17 -2.04 14.91
C GLY A 228 6.98 -1.61 15.77
N GLY A 229 5.84 -2.28 15.59
CA GLY A 229 4.63 -2.05 16.37
C GLY A 229 4.09 -0.61 16.31
N ASN A 230 4.25 0.07 15.19
CA ASN A 230 3.88 1.48 14.99
C ASN A 230 4.65 2.46 15.91
N SER A 231 5.86 2.10 16.32
CA SER A 231 6.72 2.92 17.17
C SER A 231 8.05 3.22 16.45
N ALA A 232 8.60 4.40 16.70
CA ALA A 232 9.87 4.83 16.13
C ALA A 232 10.69 5.63 17.17
N ILE A 233 12.01 5.64 16.98
CA ILE A 233 12.95 6.46 17.75
C ILE A 233 13.57 7.49 16.81
N SER A 234 13.70 8.71 17.28
CA SER A 234 14.30 9.82 16.56
C SER A 234 15.07 10.76 17.46
N THR A 235 15.71 11.75 16.83
CA THR A 235 16.49 12.77 17.49
C THR A 235 15.77 14.12 17.45
N GLY A 236 15.98 14.88 18.49
CA GLY A 236 15.53 16.26 18.68
C GLY A 236 16.43 16.89 19.73
N PRO A 237 15.93 17.75 20.60
CA PRO A 237 16.69 18.20 21.79
C PRO A 237 17.20 17.01 22.62
N THR A 238 16.43 15.93 22.64
CA THR A 238 16.82 14.61 23.16
C THR A 238 16.46 13.52 22.16
N VAL A 239 17.09 12.35 22.24
CA VAL A 239 16.61 11.14 21.57
C VAL A 239 15.32 10.68 22.23
N TYR A 240 14.27 10.49 21.46
CA TYR A 240 12.93 10.18 21.96
C TYR A 240 12.25 9.06 21.17
N GLN A 241 11.30 8.38 21.82
CA GLN A 241 10.42 7.41 21.18
C GLN A 241 9.01 7.99 20.99
N THR A 242 8.37 7.65 19.90
CA THR A 242 6.98 8.02 19.58
C THR A 242 6.22 6.86 18.95
N SER A 243 4.90 6.82 19.16
CA SER A 243 3.97 5.88 18.49
C SER A 243 2.95 6.59 17.60
N THR A 244 3.02 7.91 17.48
CA THR A 244 2.07 8.73 16.72
C THR A 244 2.65 9.30 15.43
N PHE A 245 3.85 8.88 15.05
CA PHE A 245 4.59 9.46 13.93
C PHE A 245 3.85 9.36 12.58
N ARG A 246 3.05 8.31 12.34
CA ARG A 246 2.29 8.14 11.09
C ARG A 246 1.07 9.08 10.98
N GLN A 247 0.64 9.68 12.09
CA GLN A 247 -0.47 10.64 12.13
C GLN A 247 0.00 12.08 11.84
N ARG A 248 1.29 12.29 11.66
CA ARG A 248 1.86 13.60 11.34
C ARG A 248 1.52 13.98 9.91
N SER A 249 1.11 15.23 9.69
CA SER A 249 0.78 15.77 8.35
C SER A 249 1.98 15.85 7.41
N ASP A 250 3.21 15.79 7.94
CA ASP A 250 4.45 15.81 7.19
C ASP A 250 5.07 14.42 6.95
N TYR A 251 4.34 13.33 7.27
CA TYR A 251 4.77 11.96 7.01
C TYR A 251 4.82 11.67 5.50
N LEU A 252 5.94 11.13 5.03
CA LEU A 252 6.19 10.83 3.62
C LEU A 252 6.16 9.33 3.28
N GLY A 253 6.30 8.47 4.29
CA GLY A 253 6.43 7.04 4.10
C GLY A 253 7.69 6.46 4.75
N TRP A 254 7.95 5.19 4.45
CA TRP A 254 9.11 4.48 4.98
C TRP A 254 9.79 3.63 3.89
N ALA A 255 11.03 3.25 4.12
CA ALA A 255 11.77 2.28 3.31
C ALA A 255 12.73 1.47 4.17
N TYR A 256 13.14 0.29 3.69
CA TYR A 256 14.31 -0.36 4.27
C TYR A 256 15.56 0.48 4.02
N VAL A 257 16.46 0.52 4.99
CA VAL A 257 17.80 1.11 4.76
C VAL A 257 18.55 0.31 3.70
N PRO A 258 19.43 0.95 2.92
CA PRO A 258 20.19 0.23 1.89
C PRO A 258 20.98 -0.95 2.48
N SER A 259 20.97 -2.08 1.81
CA SER A 259 21.71 -3.28 2.24
C SER A 259 23.23 -3.12 2.23
N SER A 260 23.70 -2.07 1.56
CA SER A 260 25.12 -1.69 1.50
C SER A 260 25.63 -0.89 2.70
N TRP A 261 24.78 -0.64 3.69
CA TRP A 261 25.17 0.02 4.95
C TRP A 261 25.75 -0.96 5.95
#